data_79db88aff201e558176e1ac2eb1345cc
#
_entry.id   79db88aff201e558176e1ac2eb1345cc
#
_cell.length_a   1.000
_cell.length_b   1.000
_cell.length_c   1.000
_cell.angle_alpha   90.00
_cell.angle_beta   90.00
_cell.angle_gamma   90.00
#
_symmetry.space_group_name_H-M   'P 1'
#
loop_
_entity.id
_entity.type
_entity.pdbx_description
1 polymer ?
#
loop_
_entity_poly.entity_id
_entity_poly.type
_entity_poly.pdbx_seq_one_letter_code
_entity_poly.pdbx_strand_id
1 'polypeptide(L)'
;RPKGAPSTSAHVRRLVQQGLRKGRRVESAEIAERLAISQQTLRRWLADDDTSLRQLRDTEIRDAAITALVQGDESISEISTRLGFSEPSAFTRAFRRWTGSPPSAYQGRAN
;
A
#
# COMPACT_ATOMS: atom_id res chain seq x y z
N ARG A 1 19.59 -13.87 7.04
CA ARG A 1 18.36 -14.54 6.66
C ARG A 1 18.69 -15.89 6.02
N PRO A 2 17.86 -16.91 6.28
CA PRO A 2 18.11 -18.22 5.67
C PRO A 2 18.02 -18.12 4.15
N LYS A 3 18.90 -18.84 3.50
CA LYS A 3 18.91 -18.91 2.06
C LYS A 3 17.66 -19.65 1.60
N GLY A 4 16.98 -19.12 0.61
CA GLY A 4 15.78 -19.73 0.10
C GLY A 4 14.49 -19.31 0.80
N ALA A 5 14.59 -18.55 1.89
CA ALA A 5 13.41 -18.03 2.56
C ALA A 5 12.79 -16.92 1.71
N PRO A 6 11.46 -16.68 1.82
CA PRO A 6 10.86 -15.53 1.15
C PRO A 6 11.56 -14.26 1.59
N SER A 7 11.67 -13.28 0.70
CA SER A 7 12.29 -12.03 1.04
C SER A 7 11.45 -11.30 2.10
N THR A 8 12.12 -10.46 2.87
CA THR A 8 11.43 -9.65 3.87
C THR A 8 10.39 -8.76 3.20
N SER A 9 10.74 -8.16 2.05
CA SER A 9 9.81 -7.30 1.34
C SER A 9 8.56 -8.05 0.89
N ALA A 10 8.68 -9.31 0.49
CA ALA A 10 7.52 -10.11 0.10
C ALA A 10 6.60 -10.37 1.30
N HIS A 11 7.18 -10.67 2.45
CA HIS A 11 6.41 -10.86 3.68
C HIS A 11 5.68 -9.58 4.09
N VAL A 12 6.41 -8.47 4.07
CA VAL A 12 5.83 -7.17 4.47
C VAL A 12 4.73 -6.77 3.50
N ARG A 13 4.96 -6.97 2.20
CA ARG A 13 3.93 -6.65 1.20
C ARG A 13 2.64 -7.40 1.49
N ARG A 14 2.75 -8.69 1.83
CA ARG A 14 1.58 -9.50 2.14
C ARG A 14 0.82 -8.97 3.35
N LEU A 15 1.56 -8.55 4.39
CA LEU A 15 0.94 -7.99 5.58
C LEU A 15 0.24 -6.67 5.27
N VAL A 16 0.86 -5.84 4.43
CA VAL A 16 0.24 -4.58 4.00
C VAL A 16 -1.04 -4.86 3.20
N GLN A 17 -1.00 -5.82 2.29
CA GLN A 17 -2.17 -6.20 1.50
C GLN A 17 -3.32 -6.68 2.38
N GLN A 18 -3.00 -7.51 3.38
CA GLN A 18 -4.01 -8.00 4.31
C GLN A 18 -4.64 -6.85 5.09
N GLY A 19 -3.80 -5.90 5.53
CA GLY A 19 -4.31 -4.73 6.23
C GLY A 19 -5.25 -3.92 5.36
N LEU A 20 -4.89 -3.70 4.10
CA LEU A 20 -5.74 -2.93 3.19
C LEU A 20 -7.09 -3.59 2.98
N ARG A 21 -7.13 -4.91 2.87
CA ARG A 21 -8.39 -5.63 2.72
C ARG A 21 -9.30 -5.45 3.93
N LYS A 22 -8.71 -5.23 5.11
CA LYS A 22 -9.46 -5.04 6.35
C LYS A 22 -9.65 -3.57 6.69
N GLY A 23 -9.24 -2.67 5.80
CA GLY A 23 -9.37 -1.25 6.03
C GLY A 23 -8.48 -0.70 7.12
N ARG A 24 -7.33 -1.34 7.39
CA ARG A 24 -6.45 -0.88 8.45
C ARG A 24 -5.02 -0.72 7.97
N ARG A 25 -4.33 0.22 8.61
CA ARG A 25 -2.94 0.49 8.32
C ARG A 25 -2.07 -0.36 9.25
N VAL A 26 -1.17 -1.14 8.67
CA VAL A 26 -0.25 -1.97 9.45
C VAL A 26 1.00 -1.15 9.73
N GLU A 27 1.34 -1.01 11.02
CA GLU A 27 2.48 -0.20 11.42
C GLU A 27 3.76 -1.03 11.52
N SER A 28 4.91 -0.34 11.45
CA SER A 28 6.20 -1.03 11.45
C SER A 28 6.41 -1.87 12.72
N ALA A 29 5.89 -1.39 13.86
CA ALA A 29 6.02 -2.14 15.10
C ALA A 29 5.31 -3.49 15.03
N GLU A 30 4.11 -3.52 14.46
CA GLU A 30 3.34 -4.74 14.31
C GLU A 30 4.03 -5.71 13.35
N ILE A 31 4.55 -5.17 12.25
CA ILE A 31 5.25 -5.99 11.26
C ILE A 31 6.49 -6.61 11.87
N ALA A 32 7.28 -5.82 12.59
CA ALA A 32 8.50 -6.31 13.22
C ALA A 32 8.18 -7.40 14.22
N GLU A 33 7.11 -7.21 14.99
CA GLU A 33 6.69 -8.21 15.97
C GLU A 33 6.32 -9.52 15.30
N ARG A 34 5.57 -9.46 14.21
CA ARG A 34 5.17 -10.66 13.48
C ARG A 34 6.36 -11.39 12.88
N LEU A 35 7.39 -10.66 12.49
CA LEU A 35 8.61 -11.27 11.95
C LEU A 35 9.63 -11.61 13.01
N ALA A 36 9.32 -11.32 14.28
CA ALA A 36 10.18 -11.58 15.42
C ALA A 36 11.54 -10.89 15.29
N ILE A 37 11.53 -9.65 14.84
CA ILE A 37 12.72 -8.82 14.69
C ILE A 37 12.43 -7.42 15.23
N SER A 38 13.49 -6.63 15.42
CA SER A 38 13.32 -5.24 15.83
C SER A 38 12.91 -4.39 14.63
N GLN A 39 12.34 -3.22 14.92
CA GLN A 39 12.00 -2.29 13.85
C GLN A 39 13.24 -1.83 13.08
N GLN A 40 14.37 -1.70 13.78
CA GLN A 40 15.61 -1.32 13.15
C GLN A 40 16.07 -2.41 12.17
N THR A 41 15.98 -3.67 12.58
CA THR A 41 16.32 -4.80 11.72
C THR A 41 15.38 -4.83 10.52
N LEU A 42 14.09 -4.59 10.74
CA LEU A 42 13.12 -4.55 9.65
C LEU A 42 13.53 -3.51 8.61
N ARG A 43 13.86 -2.31 9.07
CA ARG A 43 14.26 -1.23 8.18
C ARG A 43 15.51 -1.61 7.37
N ARG A 44 16.48 -2.21 8.05
CA ARG A 44 17.72 -2.63 7.39
C ARG A 44 17.49 -3.70 6.34
N TRP A 45 16.65 -4.70 6.68
CA TRP A 45 16.38 -5.79 5.74
C TRP A 45 15.58 -5.29 4.53
N LEU A 46 14.67 -4.36 4.73
CA LEU A 46 13.94 -3.77 3.60
C LEU A 46 14.90 -2.96 2.72
N ALA A 47 15.82 -2.23 3.33
CA ALA A 47 16.83 -1.49 2.57
C ALA A 47 17.70 -2.45 1.74
N ASP A 48 18.02 -3.63 2.28
CA ASP A 48 18.76 -4.65 1.55
C ASP A 48 17.99 -5.13 0.32
N ASP A 49 16.66 -5.06 0.38
CA ASP A 49 15.79 -5.40 -0.75
C ASP A 49 15.49 -4.16 -1.62
N ASP A 50 16.24 -3.08 -1.43
CA ASP A 50 16.10 -1.83 -2.17
C ASP A 50 14.72 -1.19 -2.02
N THR A 51 14.11 -1.32 -0.84
CA THR A 51 12.78 -0.76 -0.61
C THR A 51 12.65 -0.27 0.83
N SER A 52 11.46 0.20 1.18
CA SER A 52 11.10 0.62 2.53
C SER A 52 9.64 0.31 2.76
N LEU A 53 9.21 0.34 4.02
CA LEU A 53 7.80 0.12 4.34
C LEU A 53 6.94 1.18 3.65
N ARG A 54 7.40 2.42 3.62
CA ARG A 54 6.66 3.49 2.95
C ARG A 54 6.46 3.18 1.46
N GLN A 55 7.52 2.75 0.78
CA GLN A 55 7.42 2.41 -0.63
C GLN A 55 6.49 1.24 -0.87
N LEU A 56 6.56 0.23 -0.01
CA LEU A 56 5.68 -0.93 -0.14
C LEU A 56 4.23 -0.53 0.08
N ARG A 57 3.96 0.32 1.08
CA ARG A 57 2.61 0.83 1.30
C ARG A 57 2.11 1.63 0.12
N ASP A 58 2.92 2.56 -0.36
CA ASP A 58 2.53 3.42 -1.49
C ASP A 58 2.19 2.57 -2.70
N THR A 59 3.01 1.57 -2.98
CA THR A 59 2.77 0.69 -4.13
C THR A 59 1.47 -0.09 -3.97
N GLU A 60 1.22 -0.65 -2.78
CA GLU A 60 0.03 -1.45 -2.57
C GLU A 60 -1.22 -0.59 -2.57
N ILE A 61 -1.17 0.60 -1.99
CA ILE A 61 -2.30 1.52 -1.99
C ILE A 61 -2.57 1.99 -3.42
N ARG A 62 -1.52 2.33 -4.17
CA ARG A 62 -1.66 2.72 -5.56
C ARG A 62 -2.34 1.62 -6.38
N ASP A 63 -1.86 0.40 -6.24
CA ASP A 63 -2.40 -0.72 -7.02
C ASP A 63 -3.86 -1.00 -6.63
N ALA A 64 -4.17 -0.93 -5.34
CA ALA A 64 -5.54 -1.10 -4.88
C ALA A 64 -6.45 0.01 -5.43
N ALA A 65 -5.92 1.24 -5.45
CA ALA A 65 -6.68 2.38 -5.97
C ALA A 65 -6.95 2.21 -7.46
N ILE A 66 -5.94 1.83 -8.23
CA ILE A 66 -6.11 1.64 -9.68
C ILE A 66 -7.16 0.57 -9.95
N THR A 67 -7.07 -0.55 -9.25
CA THR A 67 -8.03 -1.63 -9.41
C THR A 67 -9.45 -1.15 -9.11
N ALA A 68 -9.64 -0.44 -8.00
CA ALA A 68 -10.96 0.05 -7.61
C ALA A 68 -11.51 1.07 -8.61
N LEU A 69 -10.64 1.96 -9.10
CA LEU A 69 -11.05 2.99 -10.07
C LEU A 69 -11.47 2.36 -11.39
N VAL A 70 -10.69 1.38 -11.85
CA VAL A 70 -10.97 0.72 -13.13
C VAL A 70 -12.26 -0.08 -13.05
N GLN A 71 -12.51 -0.74 -11.92
CA GLN A 71 -13.75 -1.50 -11.73
C GLN A 71 -14.98 -0.60 -11.72
N GLY A 72 -14.84 0.62 -11.19
CA GLY A 72 -15.91 1.61 -11.27
C GLY A 72 -17.06 1.41 -10.32
N ASP A 73 -16.92 0.55 -9.32
CA ASP A 73 -18.00 0.25 -8.37
C ASP A 73 -18.07 1.23 -7.20
N GLU A 74 -17.02 1.98 -6.99
CA GLU A 74 -16.92 2.93 -5.88
C GLU A 74 -16.66 4.33 -6.40
N SER A 75 -17.14 5.33 -5.67
CA SER A 75 -16.78 6.71 -5.95
C SER A 75 -15.35 6.97 -5.50
N ILE A 76 -14.75 8.02 -6.01
CA ILE A 76 -13.41 8.44 -5.59
C ILE A 76 -13.40 8.69 -4.09
N SER A 77 -14.47 9.30 -3.55
CA SER A 77 -14.58 9.56 -2.12
C SER A 77 -14.59 8.27 -1.31
N GLU A 78 -15.34 7.26 -1.77
CA GLU A 78 -15.39 5.96 -1.09
C GLU A 78 -14.04 5.27 -1.11
N ILE A 79 -13.37 5.29 -2.25
CA ILE A 79 -12.04 4.69 -2.37
C ILE A 79 -11.06 5.37 -1.42
N SER A 80 -11.09 6.70 -1.41
CA SER A 80 -10.22 7.51 -0.55
C SER A 80 -10.38 7.10 0.92
N THR A 81 -11.62 7.02 1.38
CA THR A 81 -11.90 6.66 2.77
C THR A 81 -11.43 5.25 3.08
N ARG A 82 -11.73 4.30 2.19
CA ARG A 82 -11.38 2.90 2.39
C ARG A 82 -9.87 2.69 2.46
N LEU A 83 -9.12 3.47 1.69
CA LEU A 83 -7.66 3.35 1.65
C LEU A 83 -6.97 4.15 2.75
N GLY A 84 -7.74 4.80 3.62
CA GLY A 84 -7.18 5.43 4.81
C GLY A 84 -6.85 6.91 4.68
N PHE A 85 -7.31 7.57 3.63
CA PHE A 85 -7.08 9.01 3.48
C PHE A 85 -8.12 9.80 4.26
N SER A 86 -7.69 10.89 4.88
CA SER A 86 -8.58 11.71 5.67
C SER A 86 -9.59 12.47 4.82
N GLU A 87 -9.23 12.73 3.56
CA GLU A 87 -10.12 13.45 2.64
C GLU A 87 -9.76 13.11 1.20
N PRO A 88 -10.71 13.24 0.27
CA PRO A 88 -10.45 12.91 -1.14
C PRO A 88 -9.32 13.72 -1.77
N SER A 89 -9.13 14.98 -1.36
CA SER A 89 -8.04 15.79 -1.91
C SER A 89 -6.67 15.22 -1.57
N ALA A 90 -6.50 14.64 -0.39
CA ALA A 90 -5.25 14.00 0.00
C ALA A 90 -4.98 12.79 -0.89
N PHE A 91 -6.00 12.00 -1.15
CA PHE A 91 -5.89 10.85 -2.06
C PHE A 91 -5.52 11.32 -3.47
N THR A 92 -6.19 12.35 -3.97
CA THR A 92 -5.91 12.87 -5.31
C THR A 92 -4.47 13.31 -5.45
N ARG A 93 -3.95 14.04 -4.43
CA ARG A 93 -2.55 14.50 -4.47
C ARG A 93 -1.59 13.32 -4.48
N ALA A 94 -1.84 12.31 -3.65
CA ALA A 94 -0.99 11.12 -3.61
C ALA A 94 -1.04 10.36 -4.92
N PHE A 95 -2.23 10.20 -5.48
CA PHE A 95 -2.41 9.46 -6.72
C PHE A 95 -1.68 10.14 -7.88
N ARG A 96 -1.79 11.46 -7.96
CA ARG A 96 -1.05 12.21 -9.00
C ARG A 96 0.45 12.08 -8.83
N ARG A 97 0.93 12.03 -7.59
CA ARG A 97 2.35 11.84 -7.32
C ARG A 97 2.80 10.45 -7.79
N TRP A 98 1.96 9.44 -7.59
CA TRP A 98 2.32 8.08 -7.95
C TRP A 98 2.21 7.79 -9.45
N THR A 99 1.21 8.33 -10.11
CA THR A 99 0.90 7.95 -11.50
C THR A 99 1.06 9.07 -12.51
N GLY A 100 1.16 10.30 -12.04
CA GLY A 100 1.22 11.46 -12.93
C GLY A 100 -0.13 11.93 -13.41
N SER A 101 -1.21 11.26 -13.00
CA SER A 101 -2.58 11.61 -13.45
C SER A 101 -3.54 11.60 -12.29
N PRO A 102 -4.66 12.34 -12.39
CA PRO A 102 -5.65 12.32 -11.32
C PRO A 102 -6.43 11.00 -11.33
N PRO A 103 -7.05 10.64 -10.19
CA PRO A 103 -7.83 9.41 -10.14
C PRO A 103 -8.92 9.34 -11.20
N SER A 104 -9.52 10.48 -11.56
CA SER A 104 -10.58 10.49 -12.56
C SER A 104 -10.11 9.96 -13.91
N ALA A 105 -8.81 10.06 -14.21
CA ALA A 105 -8.28 9.55 -15.46
C ALA A 105 -8.33 8.03 -15.54
N TYR A 106 -8.42 7.36 -14.39
CA TYR A 106 -8.44 5.92 -14.31
C TYR A 106 -9.84 5.35 -14.06
N GLN A 107 -10.83 6.22 -13.86
CA GLN A 107 -12.17 5.72 -13.56
C GLN A 107 -12.68 4.85 -14.68
N GLY A 108 -13.18 3.67 -14.32
CA GLY A 108 -13.75 2.75 -15.27
C GLY A 108 -14.96 3.38 -15.94
N ARG A 109 -15.05 3.14 -17.22
CA ARG A 109 -16.23 3.58 -17.94
C ARG A 109 -17.26 2.51 -17.75
N ALA A 110 -18.34 2.90 -17.13
CA ALA A 110 -19.46 2.00 -17.05
C ALA A 110 -19.89 1.80 -18.49
N ASN A 111 -19.40 0.90 -19.04
CA ASN A 111 -19.66 0.80 -20.48
C ASN A 111 -20.80 -0.05 -20.79
#